data_fa6c0b9bc15169a55df1d21e09beb5aa
#
_entry.id   fa6c0b9bc15169a55df1d21e09beb5aa
#
_cell.length_a   1.000
_cell.length_b   1.000
_cell.length_c   1.000
_cell.angle_alpha   90.00
_cell.angle_beta   90.00
_cell.angle_gamma   90.00
#
_symmetry.space_group_name_H-M   'P 1'
#
loop_
_entity.id
_entity.type
_entity.pdbx_description
1 polymer ?
#
loop_
_entity_poly.entity_id
_entity_poly.type
_entity_poly.pdbx_seq_one_letter_code
_entity_poly.pdbx_strand_id
1 'polypeptide(L)'
;MTTDTIVAQATAPGRGGVGIIRVSGPLAAHVAQTVTGRMLRPRYAEYLPFTDENGQQLDQGIALFFPNPHSFTGEDVLELQGHGGPVVMDMLIRRILQINGVRPARPGEFSERAFLNDKMDLTQAEAIADLIDASSEQAAKSALQSLQGEFSKRIHTLVESLIHLRIYVEAAIDFPEEEIDFLADGKVSADLQTIIDNLAAVRREANQGAIMREGMKVVIAGRPNAGKSSLLNALSGKESAIVTDIAGTTRDVLREHIHIDGMPLHIIDTAGLRDASDAVEKIGIERAWEEIRQADRVLFMVDGTTTEATDPQDIWPDFVDRLPENIGITVIRNKADQTGEPLGICHVNQPTLIRLSAKTGHGVDALRQHLKECMGFAGNQEGGFMARRRHLDALERAAEHLDIGQQQLEGYMAGEILAEELRIAQQHLNEITGEFSSDDLLGRIFSSFCIGK
;
A
#
# COMPACT_ATOMS: atom_id res chain seq x y z
N MET A 1 -27.20 7.27 7.55
CA MET A 1 -26.95 6.41 8.72
C MET A 1 -27.40 5.01 8.39
N THR A 2 -26.54 4.03 8.49
CA THR A 2 -26.88 2.61 8.29
C THR A 2 -27.85 2.17 9.41
N THR A 3 -28.91 1.47 9.02
CA THR A 3 -29.97 1.05 9.95
C THR A 3 -29.71 -0.32 10.57
N ASP A 4 -28.66 -1.01 10.18
CA ASP A 4 -28.31 -2.36 10.57
C ASP A 4 -27.09 -2.41 11.52
N THR A 5 -26.97 -3.51 12.24
CA THR A 5 -25.84 -3.76 13.14
C THR A 5 -24.97 -4.88 12.58
N ILE A 6 -23.67 -4.67 12.59
CA ILE A 6 -22.68 -5.62 12.06
C ILE A 6 -21.85 -6.24 13.19
N VAL A 7 -21.38 -7.46 12.95
CA VAL A 7 -20.48 -8.20 13.85
C VAL A 7 -19.37 -8.89 13.09
N ALA A 8 -18.15 -8.85 13.63
CA ALA A 8 -17.04 -9.66 13.15
C ALA A 8 -16.00 -9.91 14.25
N GLN A 9 -15.13 -10.90 14.01
CA GLN A 9 -13.89 -11.04 14.76
C GLN A 9 -12.91 -9.95 14.32
N ALA A 10 -12.44 -9.13 15.26
CA ALA A 10 -11.49 -8.04 15.01
C ALA A 10 -10.02 -8.46 15.11
N THR A 11 -9.72 -9.57 15.78
CA THR A 11 -8.38 -10.18 15.83
C THR A 11 -8.16 -11.12 14.66
N ALA A 12 -6.89 -11.32 14.27
CA ALA A 12 -6.54 -12.27 13.22
C ALA A 12 -7.10 -13.68 13.51
N PRO A 13 -7.57 -14.43 12.49
CA PRO A 13 -8.00 -15.82 12.66
C PRO A 13 -6.85 -16.70 13.14
N GLY A 14 -7.16 -17.67 14.02
CA GLY A 14 -6.14 -18.61 14.50
C GLY A 14 -6.26 -18.86 16.00
N ARG A 15 -5.21 -19.47 16.60
CA ARG A 15 -5.16 -19.73 18.03
C ARG A 15 -4.39 -18.60 18.72
N GLY A 16 -5.08 -17.83 19.56
CA GLY A 16 -4.49 -16.76 20.35
C GLY A 16 -4.93 -16.82 21.80
N GLY A 17 -4.20 -16.18 22.72
CA GLY A 17 -4.61 -16.04 24.11
C GLY A 17 -5.86 -15.16 24.26
N VAL A 18 -6.03 -14.19 23.36
CA VAL A 18 -7.17 -13.24 23.33
C VAL A 18 -7.78 -13.22 21.94
N GLY A 19 -9.11 -13.24 21.87
CA GLY A 19 -9.89 -12.98 20.68
C GLY A 19 -10.87 -11.83 20.94
N ILE A 20 -11.03 -10.94 19.97
CA ILE A 20 -11.92 -9.78 20.06
C ILE A 20 -13.02 -9.91 19.03
N ILE A 21 -14.28 -9.84 19.48
CA ILE A 21 -15.45 -9.68 18.63
C ILE A 21 -15.89 -8.23 18.74
N ARG A 22 -16.10 -7.60 17.59
CA ARG A 22 -16.58 -6.22 17.49
C ARG A 22 -17.98 -6.21 16.88
N VAL A 23 -18.85 -5.42 17.49
CA VAL A 23 -20.22 -5.14 17.02
C VAL A 23 -20.34 -3.63 16.83
N SER A 24 -20.91 -3.17 15.72
CA SER A 24 -21.16 -1.76 15.46
C SER A 24 -22.56 -1.55 14.91
N GLY A 25 -23.25 -0.55 15.43
CA GLY A 25 -24.58 -0.16 14.99
C GLY A 25 -25.60 0.01 16.13
N PRO A 26 -26.85 0.33 15.79
CA PRO A 26 -27.86 0.74 16.78
C PRO A 26 -28.24 -0.35 17.81
N LEU A 27 -27.97 -1.63 17.51
CA LEU A 27 -28.27 -2.72 18.44
C LEU A 27 -27.06 -3.11 19.32
N ALA A 28 -25.92 -2.44 19.26
CA ALA A 28 -24.73 -2.82 20.03
C ALA A 28 -24.97 -2.87 21.53
N ALA A 29 -25.71 -1.92 22.09
CA ALA A 29 -26.11 -1.94 23.51
C ALA A 29 -27.04 -3.11 23.85
N HIS A 30 -27.99 -3.45 22.97
CA HIS A 30 -28.87 -4.61 23.12
C HIS A 30 -28.10 -5.94 23.06
N VAL A 31 -27.14 -6.05 22.11
CA VAL A 31 -26.23 -7.20 22.02
C VAL A 31 -25.44 -7.38 23.33
N ALA A 32 -24.88 -6.27 23.85
CA ALA A 32 -24.17 -6.28 25.12
C ALA A 32 -25.03 -6.86 26.26
N GLN A 33 -26.25 -6.34 26.44
CA GLN A 33 -27.16 -6.80 27.45
C GLN A 33 -27.55 -8.27 27.28
N THR A 34 -27.79 -8.70 26.04
CA THR A 34 -28.22 -10.09 25.72
C THR A 34 -27.11 -11.11 25.98
N VAL A 35 -25.85 -10.76 25.70
CA VAL A 35 -24.72 -11.70 25.83
C VAL A 35 -24.12 -11.69 27.24
N THR A 36 -24.14 -10.53 27.93
CA THR A 36 -23.53 -10.39 29.29
C THR A 36 -24.52 -10.38 30.42
N GLY A 37 -25.84 -10.40 30.11
CA GLY A 37 -26.93 -10.38 31.10
C GLY A 37 -27.18 -8.99 31.72
N ARG A 38 -26.46 -7.95 31.36
CA ARG A 38 -26.63 -6.60 31.95
C ARG A 38 -26.20 -5.47 31.00
N MET A 39 -26.65 -4.26 31.31
CA MET A 39 -26.19 -3.05 30.68
C MET A 39 -24.74 -2.74 31.10
N LEU A 40 -23.86 -2.43 30.12
CA LEU A 40 -22.47 -2.06 30.38
C LEU A 40 -22.34 -0.55 30.65
N ARG A 41 -21.42 -0.20 31.52
CA ARG A 41 -21.03 1.20 31.71
C ARG A 41 -20.16 1.66 30.53
N PRO A 42 -20.48 2.81 29.90
CA PRO A 42 -19.70 3.32 28.79
C PRO A 42 -18.21 3.46 29.13
N ARG A 43 -17.33 2.92 28.24
CA ARG A 43 -15.86 3.03 28.32
C ARG A 43 -15.25 2.44 29.60
N TYR A 44 -15.94 1.53 30.24
CA TYR A 44 -15.46 0.83 31.41
C TYR A 44 -15.27 -0.64 31.08
N ALA A 45 -14.09 -1.19 31.37
CA ALA A 45 -13.77 -2.58 31.16
C ALA A 45 -14.43 -3.43 32.25
N GLU A 46 -15.36 -4.30 31.87
CA GLU A 46 -16.09 -5.14 32.79
C GLU A 46 -15.76 -6.61 32.49
N TYR A 47 -15.25 -7.35 33.48
CA TYR A 47 -14.96 -8.78 33.36
C TYR A 47 -16.23 -9.57 33.67
N LEU A 48 -16.78 -10.26 32.67
CA LEU A 48 -18.11 -10.84 32.69
C LEU A 48 -18.15 -12.18 31.97
N PRO A 49 -19.10 -13.10 32.37
CA PRO A 49 -19.42 -14.24 31.55
C PRO A 49 -20.18 -13.81 30.28
N PHE A 50 -19.91 -14.48 29.19
CA PHE A 50 -20.64 -14.40 27.92
C PHE A 50 -21.53 -15.64 27.80
N THR A 51 -22.83 -15.45 27.61
CA THR A 51 -23.81 -16.52 27.73
C THR A 51 -24.59 -16.79 26.45
N ASP A 52 -25.03 -18.03 26.27
CA ASP A 52 -25.99 -18.45 25.24
C ASP A 52 -27.43 -18.03 25.58
N GLU A 53 -28.40 -18.47 24.76
CA GLU A 53 -29.83 -18.21 24.95
C GLU A 53 -30.43 -18.91 26.17
N ASN A 54 -29.78 -19.95 26.69
CA ASN A 54 -30.20 -20.71 27.87
C ASN A 54 -29.50 -20.24 29.16
N GLY A 55 -28.66 -19.21 29.07
CA GLY A 55 -27.85 -18.70 30.18
C GLY A 55 -26.60 -19.54 30.46
N GLN A 56 -26.27 -20.52 29.61
CA GLN A 56 -25.05 -21.29 29.74
C GLN A 56 -23.86 -20.45 29.34
N GLN A 57 -22.79 -20.47 30.12
CA GLN A 57 -21.56 -19.71 29.82
C GLN A 57 -20.85 -20.33 28.62
N LEU A 58 -20.62 -19.48 27.58
CA LEU A 58 -19.84 -19.78 26.39
C LEU A 58 -18.38 -19.47 26.62
N ASP A 59 -18.09 -18.32 27.24
CA ASP A 59 -16.76 -17.83 27.58
C ASP A 59 -16.84 -16.80 28.72
N GLN A 60 -15.71 -16.28 29.15
CA GLN A 60 -15.61 -15.20 30.13
C GLN A 60 -14.46 -14.27 29.76
N GLY A 61 -14.72 -12.96 29.82
CA GLY A 61 -13.73 -12.00 29.39
C GLY A 61 -14.12 -10.55 29.66
N ILE A 62 -13.46 -9.64 28.98
CA ILE A 62 -13.72 -8.20 29.11
C ILE A 62 -14.77 -7.78 28.08
N ALA A 63 -15.78 -7.07 28.52
CA ALA A 63 -16.74 -6.37 27.66
C ALA A 63 -16.54 -4.86 27.77
N LEU A 64 -16.50 -4.18 26.62
CA LEU A 64 -16.33 -2.74 26.48
C LEU A 64 -17.42 -2.18 25.59
N PHE A 65 -18.08 -1.10 26.04
CA PHE A 65 -19.08 -0.41 25.26
C PHE A 65 -18.68 1.04 25.01
N PHE A 66 -18.72 1.45 23.73
CA PHE A 66 -18.38 2.79 23.26
C PHE A 66 -19.62 3.42 22.62
N PRO A 67 -20.30 4.35 23.31
CA PRO A 67 -21.45 5.03 22.73
C PRO A 67 -21.04 6.01 21.61
N ASN A 68 -21.93 6.15 20.62
CA ASN A 68 -21.79 7.16 19.58
C ASN A 68 -21.73 8.58 20.16
N PRO A 69 -21.13 9.58 19.46
CA PRO A 69 -20.29 9.44 18.27
C PRO A 69 -18.83 9.10 18.57
N HIS A 70 -18.49 8.85 19.83
CA HIS A 70 -17.10 8.71 20.29
C HIS A 70 -16.65 7.23 20.30
N SER A 71 -16.74 6.58 19.17
CA SER A 71 -16.29 5.21 18.89
C SER A 71 -15.45 5.17 17.62
N PHE A 72 -14.96 4.00 17.25
CA PHE A 72 -14.19 3.82 16.02
C PHE A 72 -15.01 4.14 14.77
N THR A 73 -16.22 3.60 14.67
CA THR A 73 -17.12 3.79 13.53
C THR A 73 -17.98 5.05 13.61
N GLY A 74 -17.98 5.76 14.75
CA GLY A 74 -18.94 6.84 15.02
C GLY A 74 -20.33 6.35 15.43
N GLU A 75 -20.58 5.03 15.41
CA GLU A 75 -21.81 4.38 15.89
C GLU A 75 -21.63 3.86 17.32
N ASP A 76 -22.66 3.24 17.91
CA ASP A 76 -22.48 2.46 19.13
C ASP A 76 -21.62 1.23 18.81
N VAL A 77 -20.56 1.01 19.59
CA VAL A 77 -19.63 -0.11 19.40
C VAL A 77 -19.53 -0.92 20.69
N LEU A 78 -19.64 -2.26 20.55
CA LEU A 78 -19.35 -3.23 21.59
C LEU A 78 -18.11 -4.04 21.22
N GLU A 79 -17.20 -4.24 22.16
CA GLU A 79 -16.12 -5.21 22.04
C GLU A 79 -16.23 -6.25 23.15
N LEU A 80 -16.19 -7.52 22.75
CA LEU A 80 -16.11 -8.68 23.64
C LEU A 80 -14.74 -9.32 23.47
N GLN A 81 -13.91 -9.26 24.50
CA GLN A 81 -12.53 -9.76 24.51
C GLN A 81 -12.48 -11.03 25.36
N GLY A 82 -12.55 -12.17 24.70
CA GLY A 82 -12.54 -13.51 25.30
C GLY A 82 -11.29 -14.30 24.90
N HIS A 83 -11.36 -15.63 25.03
CA HIS A 83 -10.29 -16.53 24.61
C HIS A 83 -10.27 -16.66 23.07
N GLY A 84 -9.08 -16.51 22.45
CA GLY A 84 -8.89 -16.45 21.00
C GLY A 84 -8.89 -17.82 20.29
N GLY A 85 -9.59 -18.81 20.84
CA GLY A 85 -9.78 -20.09 20.17
C GLY A 85 -10.83 -20.00 19.05
N PRO A 86 -10.59 -20.54 17.83
CA PRO A 86 -11.53 -20.41 16.71
C PRO A 86 -12.94 -20.89 17.03
N VAL A 87 -13.08 -21.95 17.82
CA VAL A 87 -14.38 -22.50 18.22
C VAL A 87 -15.13 -21.53 19.15
N VAL A 88 -14.44 -20.95 20.12
CA VAL A 88 -15.02 -19.97 21.04
C VAL A 88 -15.50 -18.73 20.32
N MET A 89 -14.66 -18.20 19.43
CA MET A 89 -15.01 -17.04 18.60
C MET A 89 -16.25 -17.31 17.73
N ASP A 90 -16.30 -18.47 17.09
CA ASP A 90 -17.44 -18.88 16.26
C ASP A 90 -18.73 -19.05 17.11
N MET A 91 -18.66 -19.65 18.29
CA MET A 91 -19.79 -19.76 19.19
C MET A 91 -20.38 -18.41 19.60
N LEU A 92 -19.51 -17.47 19.95
CA LEU A 92 -19.93 -16.10 20.31
C LEU A 92 -20.51 -15.34 19.12
N ILE A 93 -19.92 -15.44 17.94
CA ILE A 93 -20.45 -14.80 16.71
C ILE A 93 -21.83 -15.39 16.38
N ARG A 94 -21.99 -16.72 16.41
CA ARG A 94 -23.30 -17.35 16.15
C ARG A 94 -24.35 -16.90 17.17
N ARG A 95 -23.98 -16.76 18.43
CA ARG A 95 -24.90 -16.26 19.48
C ARG A 95 -25.36 -14.82 19.16
N ILE A 96 -24.46 -13.95 18.73
CA ILE A 96 -24.80 -12.58 18.37
C ILE A 96 -25.66 -12.52 17.11
N LEU A 97 -25.38 -13.36 16.12
CA LEU A 97 -26.15 -13.45 14.87
C LEU A 97 -27.58 -13.97 15.03
N GLN A 98 -27.93 -14.60 16.18
CA GLN A 98 -29.31 -14.96 16.50
C GLN A 98 -30.17 -13.73 16.85
N ILE A 99 -29.56 -12.58 17.12
CA ILE A 99 -30.28 -11.35 17.43
C ILE A 99 -30.78 -10.72 16.12
N ASN A 100 -32.09 -10.56 16.00
CA ASN A 100 -32.68 -9.97 14.79
C ASN A 100 -32.13 -8.56 14.52
N GLY A 101 -31.72 -8.30 13.26
CA GLY A 101 -31.14 -7.03 12.84
C GLY A 101 -29.62 -6.95 12.96
N VAL A 102 -28.96 -8.05 13.36
CA VAL A 102 -27.51 -8.20 13.34
C VAL A 102 -27.10 -9.11 12.18
N ARG A 103 -26.08 -8.71 11.44
CA ARG A 103 -25.51 -9.51 10.35
C ARG A 103 -23.98 -9.55 10.42
N PRO A 104 -23.32 -10.47 9.70
CA PRO A 104 -21.87 -10.44 9.54
C PRO A 104 -21.43 -9.16 8.83
N ALA A 105 -20.30 -8.61 9.25
CA ALA A 105 -19.65 -7.50 8.56
C ALA A 105 -19.04 -7.96 7.22
N ARG A 106 -19.09 -7.09 6.23
CA ARG A 106 -18.29 -7.22 5.00
C ARG A 106 -16.82 -6.89 5.29
N PRO A 107 -15.87 -7.31 4.42
CA PRO A 107 -14.49 -6.84 4.50
C PRO A 107 -14.44 -5.30 4.55
N GLY A 108 -13.62 -4.74 5.46
CA GLY A 108 -13.43 -3.30 5.61
C GLY A 108 -14.63 -2.49 6.12
N GLU A 109 -15.77 -3.11 6.44
CA GLU A 109 -17.02 -2.38 6.71
C GLU A 109 -16.96 -1.49 7.96
N PHE A 110 -16.18 -1.82 8.96
CA PHE A 110 -16.00 -0.94 10.12
C PHE A 110 -15.24 0.35 9.73
N SER A 111 -14.22 0.25 8.91
CA SER A 111 -13.48 1.42 8.38
C SER A 111 -14.33 2.22 7.39
N GLU A 112 -15.13 1.55 6.54
CA GLU A 112 -16.09 2.19 5.66
C GLU A 112 -17.09 3.04 6.45
N ARG A 113 -17.67 2.50 7.55
CA ARG A 113 -18.57 3.24 8.43
C ARG A 113 -17.88 4.40 9.14
N ALA A 114 -16.64 4.22 9.56
CA ALA A 114 -15.84 5.29 10.15
C ALA A 114 -15.62 6.44 9.17
N PHE A 115 -15.31 6.14 7.90
CA PHE A 115 -15.21 7.12 6.84
C PHE A 115 -16.56 7.83 6.57
N LEU A 116 -17.66 7.07 6.40
CA LEU A 116 -18.99 7.62 6.16
C LEU A 116 -19.56 8.46 7.33
N ASN A 117 -19.04 8.27 8.53
CA ASN A 117 -19.40 9.02 9.72
C ASN A 117 -18.35 10.09 10.09
N ASP A 118 -17.52 10.53 9.13
CA ASP A 118 -16.52 11.60 9.27
C ASP A 118 -15.54 11.39 10.44
N LYS A 119 -15.22 10.12 10.77
CA LYS A 119 -14.23 9.80 11.80
C LYS A 119 -12.80 9.83 11.26
N MET A 120 -12.66 9.60 9.98
CA MET A 120 -11.41 9.62 9.23
C MET A 120 -11.70 9.85 7.74
N ASP A 121 -10.74 10.36 7.01
CA ASP A 121 -10.81 10.43 5.56
C ASP A 121 -10.37 9.11 4.89
N LEU A 122 -10.45 9.06 3.56
CA LEU A 122 -10.17 7.83 2.82
C LEU A 122 -8.69 7.42 2.91
N THR A 123 -7.75 8.40 2.95
CA THR A 123 -6.31 8.10 3.07
C THR A 123 -5.98 7.53 4.44
N GLN A 124 -6.63 8.03 5.49
CA GLN A 124 -6.49 7.52 6.86
C GLN A 124 -7.09 6.11 6.99
N ALA A 125 -8.24 5.85 6.35
CA ALA A 125 -8.83 4.51 6.32
C ALA A 125 -7.90 3.51 5.63
N GLU A 126 -7.31 3.87 4.50
CA GLU A 126 -6.33 3.05 3.79
C GLU A 126 -5.05 2.83 4.61
N ALA A 127 -4.61 3.82 5.38
CA ALA A 127 -3.44 3.73 6.23
C ALA A 127 -3.59 2.70 7.36
N ILE A 128 -4.82 2.39 7.81
CA ILE A 128 -5.08 1.30 8.77
C ILE A 128 -4.65 -0.05 8.16
N ALA A 129 -5.03 -0.31 6.92
CA ALA A 129 -4.63 -1.55 6.24
C ALA A 129 -3.10 -1.57 6.02
N ASP A 130 -2.52 -0.45 5.56
CA ASP A 130 -1.08 -0.35 5.30
C ASP A 130 -0.25 -0.52 6.59
N LEU A 131 -0.75 -0.05 7.74
CA LEU A 131 -0.09 -0.24 9.05
C LEU A 131 -0.09 -1.71 9.50
N ILE A 132 -1.17 -2.43 9.21
CA ILE A 132 -1.32 -3.85 9.56
C ILE A 132 -0.46 -4.72 8.67
N ASP A 133 -0.39 -4.40 7.38
CA ASP A 133 0.35 -5.14 6.37
C ASP A 133 1.83 -4.69 6.28
N ALA A 134 2.23 -3.73 7.12
CA ALA A 134 3.58 -3.19 7.11
C ALA A 134 4.64 -4.29 7.37
N SER A 135 5.55 -4.44 6.43
CA SER A 135 6.58 -5.47 6.44
C SER A 135 7.93 -4.97 7.01
N SER A 136 8.06 -3.64 7.26
CA SER A 136 9.25 -3.02 7.86
C SER A 136 8.87 -1.95 8.88
N GLU A 137 9.80 -1.64 9.80
CA GLU A 137 9.61 -0.55 10.77
C GLU A 137 9.35 0.80 10.09
N GLN A 138 10.06 1.07 9.00
CA GLN A 138 9.88 2.30 8.24
C GLN A 138 8.50 2.37 7.57
N ALA A 139 8.04 1.28 6.97
CA ALA A 139 6.69 1.18 6.41
C ALA A 139 5.62 1.43 7.49
N ALA A 140 5.77 0.81 8.68
CA ALA A 140 4.85 1.03 9.80
C ALA A 140 4.84 2.49 10.27
N LYS A 141 6.02 3.15 10.37
CA LYS A 141 6.11 4.58 10.72
C LYS A 141 5.41 5.47 9.69
N SER A 142 5.64 5.23 8.40
CA SER A 142 5.00 6.01 7.33
C SER A 142 3.49 5.77 7.26
N ALA A 143 3.02 4.54 7.47
CA ALA A 143 1.60 4.24 7.59
C ALA A 143 0.95 4.94 8.79
N LEU A 144 1.66 4.98 9.93
CA LEU A 144 1.18 5.70 11.12
C LEU A 144 1.06 7.21 10.86
N GLN A 145 2.01 7.82 10.14
CA GLN A 145 1.92 9.23 9.75
C GLN A 145 0.75 9.51 8.81
N SER A 146 0.50 8.62 7.84
CA SER A 146 -0.70 8.70 7.00
C SER A 146 -1.97 8.60 7.83
N LEU A 147 -2.03 7.68 8.80
CA LEU A 147 -3.16 7.55 9.73
C LEU A 147 -3.36 8.79 10.60
N GLN A 148 -2.29 9.48 10.97
CA GLN A 148 -2.33 10.77 11.68
C GLN A 148 -2.75 11.95 10.80
N GLY A 149 -2.96 11.72 9.49
CA GLY A 149 -3.46 12.70 8.54
C GLY A 149 -2.40 13.58 7.88
N GLU A 150 -1.11 13.23 7.94
CA GLU A 150 -0.05 14.04 7.31
C GLU A 150 -0.23 14.15 5.80
N PHE A 151 -0.61 13.06 5.13
CA PHE A 151 -0.89 13.11 3.70
C PHE A 151 -2.14 13.94 3.38
N SER A 152 -3.24 13.70 4.08
CA SER A 152 -4.49 14.47 3.92
C SER A 152 -4.27 15.97 4.10
N LYS A 153 -3.50 16.35 5.11
CA LYS A 153 -3.15 17.76 5.38
C LYS A 153 -2.40 18.40 4.20
N ARG A 154 -1.47 17.67 3.56
CA ARG A 154 -0.78 18.16 2.36
C ARG A 154 -1.75 18.36 1.21
N ILE A 155 -2.67 17.41 1.00
CA ILE A 155 -3.70 17.51 -0.06
C ILE A 155 -4.64 18.69 0.22
N HIS A 156 -5.17 18.82 1.44
CA HIS A 156 -6.04 19.95 1.80
C HIS A 156 -5.35 21.31 1.61
N THR A 157 -4.06 21.42 1.96
CA THR A 157 -3.30 22.66 1.72
C THR A 157 -3.23 23.01 0.23
N LEU A 158 -3.03 22.01 -0.65
CA LEU A 158 -3.05 22.23 -2.10
C LEU A 158 -4.45 22.63 -2.59
N VAL A 159 -5.49 21.94 -2.13
CA VAL A 159 -6.89 22.23 -2.49
C VAL A 159 -7.29 23.65 -2.06
N GLU A 160 -6.97 24.06 -0.83
CA GLU A 160 -7.23 25.43 -0.37
C GLU A 160 -6.51 26.49 -1.22
N SER A 161 -5.24 26.22 -1.59
CA SER A 161 -4.48 27.13 -2.46
C SER A 161 -5.13 27.25 -3.85
N LEU A 162 -5.62 26.13 -4.41
CA LEU A 162 -6.37 26.11 -5.68
C LEU A 162 -7.68 26.90 -5.58
N ILE A 163 -8.45 26.70 -4.50
CA ILE A 163 -9.70 27.41 -4.26
C ILE A 163 -9.44 28.94 -4.18
N HIS A 164 -8.43 29.35 -3.41
CA HIS A 164 -8.07 30.76 -3.30
C HIS A 164 -7.68 31.37 -4.63
N LEU A 165 -6.83 30.70 -5.42
CA LEU A 165 -6.43 31.17 -6.73
C LEU A 165 -7.64 31.23 -7.70
N ARG A 166 -8.51 30.22 -7.69
CA ARG A 166 -9.70 30.18 -8.53
C ARG A 166 -10.65 31.32 -8.22
N ILE A 167 -10.96 31.57 -6.95
CA ILE A 167 -11.80 32.70 -6.51
C ILE A 167 -11.21 34.03 -7.02
N TYR A 168 -9.88 34.20 -6.94
CA TYR A 168 -9.23 35.41 -7.41
C TYR A 168 -9.35 35.57 -8.94
N VAL A 169 -9.17 34.48 -9.72
CA VAL A 169 -9.30 34.47 -11.17
C VAL A 169 -10.76 34.72 -11.59
N GLU A 170 -11.74 34.03 -10.98
CA GLU A 170 -13.16 34.23 -11.24
C GLU A 170 -13.60 35.68 -10.94
N ALA A 171 -13.13 36.26 -9.84
CA ALA A 171 -13.39 37.68 -9.54
C ALA A 171 -12.78 38.63 -10.57
N ALA A 172 -11.59 38.34 -11.08
CA ALA A 172 -10.96 39.12 -12.15
C ALA A 172 -11.73 39.07 -13.46
N ILE A 173 -12.40 37.94 -13.77
CA ILE A 173 -13.24 37.76 -14.96
C ILE A 173 -14.57 38.51 -14.82
N ASP A 174 -15.20 38.44 -13.62
CA ASP A 174 -16.52 39.01 -13.38
C ASP A 174 -16.51 40.56 -13.28
N PHE A 175 -15.35 41.16 -12.93
CA PHE A 175 -15.19 42.61 -12.77
C PHE A 175 -14.16 43.22 -13.73
N PRO A 176 -14.36 43.15 -15.05
CA PRO A 176 -13.36 43.62 -16.05
C PRO A 176 -13.25 45.16 -16.10
N GLU A 177 -14.12 45.92 -15.44
CA GLU A 177 -14.13 47.39 -15.46
C GLU A 177 -13.21 48.02 -14.39
N GLU A 178 -12.54 47.22 -13.57
CA GLU A 178 -11.55 47.74 -12.61
C GLU A 178 -10.27 48.16 -13.34
N GLU A 179 -9.65 49.29 -12.92
CA GLU A 179 -8.44 49.87 -13.53
C GLU A 179 -7.19 48.97 -13.48
N ILE A 180 -7.27 47.82 -12.80
CA ILE A 180 -6.17 46.86 -12.63
C ILE A 180 -6.48 45.58 -13.42
N ASP A 181 -5.63 45.28 -14.41
CA ASP A 181 -5.66 43.97 -15.05
C ASP A 181 -5.04 42.92 -14.12
N PHE A 182 -5.90 42.28 -13.31
CA PHE A 182 -5.52 41.30 -12.31
C PHE A 182 -4.84 40.04 -12.89
N LEU A 183 -5.03 39.76 -14.18
CA LEU A 183 -4.35 38.66 -14.86
C LEU A 183 -2.95 39.04 -15.32
N ALA A 184 -2.72 40.32 -15.62
CA ALA A 184 -1.45 40.84 -16.11
C ALA A 184 -0.50 41.30 -15.00
N ASP A 185 -0.93 41.44 -13.76
CA ASP A 185 -0.10 41.93 -12.63
C ASP A 185 0.98 40.93 -12.18
N GLY A 186 1.01 39.73 -12.74
CA GLY A 186 1.95 38.65 -12.42
C GLY A 186 1.66 37.87 -11.15
N LYS A 187 0.67 38.27 -10.34
CA LYS A 187 0.32 37.61 -9.09
C LYS A 187 -0.30 36.23 -9.34
N VAL A 188 -1.26 36.14 -10.29
CA VAL A 188 -1.90 34.86 -10.67
C VAL A 188 -0.85 33.86 -11.15
N SER A 189 0.10 34.30 -11.99
CA SER A 189 1.19 33.44 -12.48
C SER A 189 2.12 32.97 -11.35
N ALA A 190 2.46 33.85 -10.41
CA ALA A 190 3.32 33.51 -9.27
C ALA A 190 2.63 32.56 -8.29
N ASP A 191 1.34 32.77 -7.99
CA ASP A 191 0.55 31.90 -7.12
C ASP A 191 0.34 30.52 -7.77
N LEU A 192 0.04 30.47 -9.08
CA LEU A 192 -0.04 29.23 -9.86
C LEU A 192 1.25 28.44 -9.84
N GLN A 193 2.40 29.10 -10.08
CA GLN A 193 3.72 28.47 -10.03
C GLN A 193 4.00 27.88 -8.65
N THR A 194 3.64 28.61 -7.59
CA THR A 194 3.79 28.11 -6.21
C THR A 194 2.97 26.84 -5.96
N ILE A 195 1.76 26.76 -6.50
CA ILE A 195 0.90 25.56 -6.40
C ILE A 195 1.53 24.39 -7.17
N ILE A 196 2.02 24.64 -8.41
CA ILE A 196 2.69 23.63 -9.22
C ILE A 196 3.93 23.06 -8.50
N ASP A 197 4.75 23.93 -7.91
CA ASP A 197 5.96 23.52 -7.17
C ASP A 197 5.61 22.69 -5.94
N ASN A 198 4.58 23.09 -5.19
CA ASN A 198 4.08 22.36 -4.04
C ASN A 198 3.50 20.99 -4.44
N LEU A 199 2.71 20.93 -5.51
CA LEU A 199 2.18 19.67 -6.04
C LEU A 199 3.31 18.73 -6.47
N ALA A 200 4.34 19.24 -7.14
CA ALA A 200 5.53 18.48 -7.53
C ALA A 200 6.28 17.92 -6.29
N ALA A 201 6.36 18.69 -5.21
CA ALA A 201 6.95 18.21 -3.96
C ALA A 201 6.13 17.08 -3.32
N VAL A 202 4.82 17.24 -3.19
CA VAL A 202 3.91 16.20 -2.66
C VAL A 202 3.97 14.95 -3.52
N ARG A 203 4.01 15.09 -4.85
CA ARG A 203 4.11 13.96 -5.79
C ARG A 203 5.42 13.18 -5.62
N ARG A 204 6.56 13.86 -5.39
CA ARG A 204 7.83 13.17 -5.09
C ARG A 204 7.75 12.38 -3.79
N GLU A 205 7.19 12.97 -2.73
CA GLU A 205 7.00 12.28 -1.45
C GLU A 205 6.04 11.08 -1.59
N ALA A 206 4.92 11.25 -2.31
CA ALA A 206 3.95 10.19 -2.57
C ALA A 206 4.57 9.02 -3.35
N ASN A 207 5.42 9.29 -4.35
CA ASN A 207 6.16 8.25 -5.07
C ASN A 207 7.04 7.43 -4.13
N GLN A 208 7.77 8.07 -3.21
CA GLN A 208 8.57 7.34 -2.21
C GLN A 208 7.69 6.49 -1.30
N GLY A 209 6.54 7.01 -0.85
CA GLY A 209 5.58 6.28 -0.04
C GLY A 209 4.96 5.08 -0.76
N ALA A 210 4.71 5.19 -2.07
CA ALA A 210 4.22 4.09 -2.88
C ALA A 210 5.27 2.98 -3.04
N ILE A 211 6.53 3.34 -3.26
CA ILE A 211 7.65 2.39 -3.32
C ILE A 211 7.80 1.64 -1.99
N MET A 212 7.69 2.34 -0.87
CA MET A 212 7.78 1.72 0.47
C MET A 212 6.62 0.75 0.73
N ARG A 213 5.46 0.99 0.15
CA ARG A 213 4.28 0.13 0.27
C ARG A 213 4.33 -1.06 -0.67
N GLU A 214 4.56 -0.81 -1.96
CA GLU A 214 4.45 -1.84 -3.01
C GLU A 214 5.75 -2.64 -3.16
N GLY A 215 6.88 -2.03 -2.83
CA GLY A 215 8.20 -2.63 -3.02
C GLY A 215 8.55 -2.79 -4.50
N MET A 216 9.62 -3.54 -4.76
CA MET A 216 10.10 -3.90 -6.09
C MET A 216 9.93 -5.40 -6.32
N LYS A 217 9.31 -5.78 -7.43
CA LYS A 217 9.23 -7.18 -7.86
C LYS A 217 10.46 -7.52 -8.71
N VAL A 218 11.29 -8.42 -8.21
CA VAL A 218 12.54 -8.81 -8.84
C VAL A 218 12.58 -10.30 -9.14
N VAL A 219 12.85 -10.63 -10.38
CA VAL A 219 13.09 -12.02 -10.81
C VAL A 219 14.58 -12.30 -10.76
N ILE A 220 14.98 -13.38 -10.08
CA ILE A 220 16.35 -13.89 -10.15
C ILE A 220 16.40 -15.03 -11.16
N ALA A 221 16.94 -14.76 -12.34
CA ALA A 221 17.10 -15.72 -13.42
C ALA A 221 18.57 -16.13 -13.58
N GLY A 222 18.82 -17.35 -14.02
CA GLY A 222 20.17 -17.84 -14.27
C GLY A 222 20.24 -19.36 -14.31
N ARG A 223 21.27 -19.88 -15.00
CA ARG A 223 21.50 -21.32 -15.11
C ARG A 223 21.71 -21.98 -13.74
N PRO A 224 21.54 -23.29 -13.59
CA PRO A 224 21.89 -24.02 -12.39
C PRO A 224 23.32 -23.71 -11.93
N ASN A 225 23.50 -23.61 -10.60
CA ASN A 225 24.79 -23.31 -9.96
C ASN A 225 25.37 -21.90 -10.22
N ALA A 226 24.62 -20.98 -10.85
CA ALA A 226 25.03 -19.57 -10.97
C ALA A 226 25.13 -18.85 -9.60
N GLY A 227 24.52 -19.42 -8.54
CA GLY A 227 24.59 -18.89 -7.19
C GLY A 227 23.35 -18.10 -6.74
N LYS A 228 22.18 -18.37 -7.33
CA LYS A 228 20.92 -17.67 -7.00
C LYS A 228 20.58 -17.69 -5.51
N SER A 229 20.57 -18.88 -4.89
CA SER A 229 20.30 -19.02 -3.45
C SER A 229 21.36 -18.32 -2.57
N SER A 230 22.62 -18.28 -3.02
CA SER A 230 23.67 -17.55 -2.31
C SER A 230 23.47 -16.04 -2.40
N LEU A 231 23.01 -15.53 -3.55
CA LEU A 231 22.68 -14.12 -3.73
C LEU A 231 21.50 -13.73 -2.84
N LEU A 232 20.47 -14.56 -2.83
CA LEU A 232 19.28 -14.35 -2.00
C LEU A 232 19.67 -14.24 -0.51
N ASN A 233 20.46 -15.20 -0.02
CA ASN A 233 20.99 -15.16 1.35
C ASN A 233 21.86 -13.91 1.63
N ALA A 234 22.63 -13.46 0.63
CA ALA A 234 23.46 -12.27 0.78
C ALA A 234 22.65 -10.96 0.76
N LEU A 235 21.54 -10.92 0.01
CA LEU A 235 20.61 -9.80 0.01
C LEU A 235 19.78 -9.73 1.30
N SER A 236 19.33 -10.87 1.84
CA SER A 236 18.58 -10.97 3.10
C SER A 236 19.46 -10.79 4.36
N GLY A 237 20.80 -10.79 4.23
CA GLY A 237 21.74 -10.77 5.36
C GLY A 237 21.66 -9.53 6.24
N LYS A 238 21.44 -9.75 7.54
CA LYS A 238 21.43 -8.85 8.72
C LYS A 238 20.14 -8.11 9.07
N GLU A 239 19.25 -7.80 8.16
CA GLU A 239 17.92 -7.32 8.52
C GLU A 239 16.96 -8.51 8.41
N SER A 240 16.52 -9.00 9.55
CA SER A 240 15.71 -10.22 9.68
C SER A 240 14.56 -10.21 8.71
N ALA A 241 14.59 -11.14 7.76
CA ALA A 241 13.39 -11.52 7.05
C ALA A 241 12.35 -11.93 8.10
N ILE A 242 11.32 -11.14 8.28
CA ILE A 242 10.07 -11.63 8.87
C ILE A 242 9.47 -12.51 7.78
N VAL A 243 9.91 -13.76 7.73
CA VAL A 243 9.23 -14.78 6.94
C VAL A 243 7.88 -14.96 7.59
N THR A 244 6.88 -14.29 7.07
CA THR A 244 5.49 -14.64 7.39
C THR A 244 5.20 -15.95 6.67
N ASP A 245 5.40 -17.06 7.36
CA ASP A 245 4.83 -18.34 7.00
C ASP A 245 3.29 -18.18 7.01
N ILE A 246 2.72 -17.77 5.90
CA ILE A 246 1.29 -17.96 5.66
C ILE A 246 1.14 -19.46 5.39
N ALA A 247 0.87 -20.20 6.44
CA ALA A 247 0.60 -21.63 6.37
C ALA A 247 -0.61 -21.86 5.46
N GLY A 248 -0.36 -22.41 4.26
CA GLY A 248 -1.46 -22.83 3.38
C GLY A 248 -1.13 -23.07 1.91
N THR A 249 0.04 -22.71 1.40
CA THR A 249 0.32 -22.81 -0.04
C THR A 249 1.68 -23.49 -0.35
N THR A 250 1.76 -24.79 -0.12
CA THR A 250 2.98 -25.59 -0.35
C THR A 250 3.26 -25.91 -1.84
N ARG A 251 2.68 -25.16 -2.81
CA ARG A 251 2.87 -25.38 -4.25
C ARG A 251 2.91 -24.10 -5.09
N ASP A 252 3.00 -22.92 -4.47
CA ASP A 252 3.11 -21.67 -5.21
C ASP A 252 4.59 -21.33 -5.46
N VAL A 253 4.83 -20.55 -6.53
CA VAL A 253 6.14 -19.98 -6.90
C VAL A 253 6.82 -19.47 -5.63
N LEU A 254 8.03 -19.91 -5.34
CA LEU A 254 8.78 -19.49 -4.16
C LEU A 254 8.97 -17.98 -4.22
N ARG A 255 8.19 -17.25 -3.42
CA ARG A 255 8.30 -15.81 -3.21
C ARG A 255 9.01 -15.59 -1.89
N GLU A 256 10.16 -14.94 -1.94
CA GLU A 256 10.81 -14.47 -0.74
C GLU A 256 10.65 -12.95 -0.65
N HIS A 257 10.32 -12.47 0.55
CA HIS A 257 10.20 -11.06 0.85
C HIS A 257 11.40 -10.64 1.67
N ILE A 258 12.21 -9.73 1.13
CA ILE A 258 13.34 -9.14 1.84
C ILE A 258 13.22 -7.62 1.83
N HIS A 259 14.02 -6.93 2.63
CA HIS A 259 14.07 -5.48 2.67
C HIS A 259 15.48 -4.98 2.38
N ILE A 260 15.57 -3.91 1.62
CA ILE A 260 16.81 -3.16 1.39
C ILE A 260 16.59 -1.75 1.92
N ASP A 261 17.18 -1.43 3.08
CA ASP A 261 17.04 -0.13 3.75
C ASP A 261 15.57 0.34 3.89
N GLY A 262 14.68 -0.59 4.23
CA GLY A 262 13.25 -0.33 4.38
C GLY A 262 12.41 -0.47 3.11
N MET A 263 13.01 -0.56 1.92
CA MET A 263 12.32 -0.83 0.66
C MET A 263 12.01 -2.33 0.56
N PRO A 264 10.73 -2.76 0.44
CA PRO A 264 10.39 -4.16 0.23
C PRO A 264 10.86 -4.65 -1.12
N LEU A 265 11.39 -5.88 -1.15
CA LEU A 265 11.81 -6.56 -2.38
C LEU A 265 11.11 -7.92 -2.45
N HIS A 266 10.29 -8.10 -3.48
CA HIS A 266 9.56 -9.33 -3.75
C HIS A 266 10.35 -10.15 -4.75
N ILE A 267 11.01 -11.21 -4.28
CA ILE A 267 11.87 -12.04 -5.13
C ILE A 267 11.10 -13.25 -5.66
N ILE A 268 11.15 -13.42 -6.97
CA ILE A 268 10.59 -14.55 -7.70
C ILE A 268 11.75 -15.44 -8.14
N ASP A 269 11.84 -16.66 -7.58
CA ASP A 269 12.89 -17.62 -7.98
C ASP A 269 12.47 -18.41 -9.22
N THR A 270 13.31 -18.41 -10.25
CA THR A 270 13.10 -19.15 -11.49
C THR A 270 13.63 -20.60 -11.43
N ALA A 271 13.99 -21.11 -10.26
CA ALA A 271 14.52 -22.49 -10.14
C ALA A 271 13.56 -23.57 -10.65
N GLY A 272 12.25 -23.27 -10.71
CA GLY A 272 11.20 -24.16 -11.22
C GLY A 272 10.92 -24.07 -12.74
N LEU A 273 11.58 -23.17 -13.50
CA LEU A 273 11.35 -22.99 -14.94
C LEU A 273 12.11 -24.03 -15.79
N ARG A 274 12.09 -25.31 -15.40
CA ARG A 274 12.66 -26.38 -16.20
C ARG A 274 11.60 -27.04 -17.08
N ASP A 275 12.02 -27.69 -18.16
CA ASP A 275 11.14 -28.49 -19.02
C ASP A 275 10.31 -29.47 -18.17
N ALA A 276 9.03 -29.23 -18.10
CA ALA A 276 8.11 -30.02 -17.31
C ALA A 276 7.64 -31.23 -18.10
N SER A 277 7.72 -32.38 -17.47
CA SER A 277 7.21 -33.64 -18.02
C SER A 277 5.74 -33.89 -17.66
N ASP A 278 5.19 -33.20 -16.68
CA ASP A 278 3.83 -33.37 -16.13
C ASP A 278 2.95 -32.15 -16.33
N ALA A 279 1.62 -32.38 -16.46
CA ALA A 279 0.62 -31.32 -16.66
C ALA A 279 0.53 -30.33 -15.46
N VAL A 280 0.81 -30.80 -14.24
CA VAL A 280 0.81 -29.95 -13.02
C VAL A 280 2.02 -29.01 -12.98
N GLU A 281 3.19 -29.50 -13.42
CA GLU A 281 4.40 -28.68 -13.54
C GLU A 281 4.25 -27.59 -14.62
N LYS A 282 3.56 -27.88 -15.74
CA LYS A 282 3.28 -26.90 -16.80
C LYS A 282 2.47 -25.72 -16.29
N ILE A 283 1.45 -25.95 -15.45
CA ILE A 283 0.63 -24.90 -14.82
C ILE A 283 1.51 -24.04 -13.88
N GLY A 284 2.43 -24.66 -13.14
CA GLY A 284 3.38 -23.94 -12.27
C GLY A 284 4.32 -23.02 -13.06
N ILE A 285 4.83 -23.52 -14.21
CA ILE A 285 5.69 -22.74 -15.11
C ILE A 285 4.94 -21.56 -15.72
N GLU A 286 3.68 -21.77 -16.14
CA GLU A 286 2.87 -20.71 -16.74
C GLU A 286 2.57 -19.58 -15.74
N ARG A 287 2.24 -19.92 -14.48
CA ARG A 287 2.11 -18.95 -13.39
C ARG A 287 3.42 -18.19 -13.11
N ALA A 288 4.56 -18.89 -13.12
CA ALA A 288 5.85 -18.23 -12.96
C ALA A 288 6.13 -17.21 -14.07
N TRP A 289 5.74 -17.51 -15.32
CA TRP A 289 5.85 -16.56 -16.43
C TRP A 289 4.89 -15.38 -16.30
N GLU A 290 3.68 -15.56 -15.73
CA GLU A 290 2.77 -14.45 -15.43
C GLU A 290 3.40 -13.50 -14.41
N GLU A 291 4.02 -14.02 -13.36
CA GLU A 291 4.74 -13.20 -12.37
C GLU A 291 5.96 -12.49 -12.98
N ILE A 292 6.71 -13.17 -13.85
CA ILE A 292 7.86 -12.57 -14.56
C ILE A 292 7.40 -11.40 -15.43
N ARG A 293 6.25 -11.51 -16.09
CA ARG A 293 5.69 -10.41 -16.90
C ARG A 293 5.30 -9.18 -16.08
N GLN A 294 5.02 -9.35 -14.79
CA GLN A 294 4.67 -8.27 -13.86
C GLN A 294 5.86 -7.77 -13.04
N ALA A 295 7.06 -8.30 -13.28
CA ALA A 295 8.25 -7.89 -12.55
C ALA A 295 8.78 -6.54 -13.04
N ASP A 296 9.34 -5.78 -12.11
CA ASP A 296 9.96 -4.49 -12.41
C ASP A 296 11.37 -4.68 -12.99
N ARG A 297 12.04 -5.80 -12.61
CA ARG A 297 13.42 -6.08 -13.04
C ARG A 297 13.77 -7.55 -13.01
N VAL A 298 14.65 -7.94 -13.94
CA VAL A 298 15.31 -9.25 -13.95
C VAL A 298 16.76 -9.10 -13.54
N LEU A 299 17.17 -9.81 -12.49
CA LEU A 299 18.57 -10.02 -12.12
C LEU A 299 19.07 -11.30 -12.82
N PHE A 300 19.82 -11.11 -13.89
CA PHE A 300 20.29 -12.20 -14.73
C PHE A 300 21.65 -12.70 -14.25
N MET A 301 21.66 -13.81 -13.50
CA MET A 301 22.86 -14.34 -12.87
C MET A 301 23.69 -15.22 -13.77
N VAL A 302 24.98 -14.93 -13.83
CA VAL A 302 26.00 -15.62 -14.59
C VAL A 302 27.11 -16.12 -13.66
N ASP A 303 27.52 -17.37 -13.86
CA ASP A 303 28.74 -17.90 -13.24
C ASP A 303 29.96 -17.39 -13.99
N GLY A 304 30.68 -16.42 -13.41
CA GLY A 304 31.86 -15.81 -14.01
C GLY A 304 33.00 -16.79 -14.30
N THR A 305 33.00 -17.96 -13.64
CA THR A 305 34.03 -19.00 -13.87
C THR A 305 33.79 -19.84 -15.14
N THR A 306 32.57 -19.80 -15.70
CA THR A 306 32.16 -20.66 -16.80
C THR A 306 32.01 -19.93 -18.15
N THR A 307 31.83 -18.63 -18.15
CA THR A 307 31.68 -17.83 -19.36
C THR A 307 32.14 -16.39 -19.17
N GLU A 308 32.64 -15.79 -20.23
CA GLU A 308 32.97 -14.35 -20.29
C GLU A 308 31.80 -13.51 -20.84
N ALA A 309 30.73 -14.15 -21.31
CA ALA A 309 29.56 -13.48 -21.87
C ALA A 309 28.92 -12.55 -20.85
N THR A 310 28.51 -11.36 -21.29
CA THR A 310 27.85 -10.32 -20.52
C THR A 310 26.50 -9.93 -21.10
N ASP A 311 26.20 -10.35 -22.34
CA ASP A 311 24.91 -10.15 -22.98
C ASP A 311 23.94 -11.28 -22.57
N PRO A 312 22.76 -10.95 -22.02
CA PRO A 312 21.73 -11.95 -21.69
C PRO A 312 21.34 -12.82 -22.87
N GLN A 313 21.31 -12.26 -24.09
CA GLN A 313 20.95 -13.00 -25.29
C GLN A 313 21.98 -14.12 -25.64
N ASP A 314 23.27 -13.85 -25.38
CA ASP A 314 24.32 -14.86 -25.59
C ASP A 314 24.31 -15.95 -24.49
N ILE A 315 23.79 -15.61 -23.30
CA ILE A 315 23.82 -16.49 -22.13
C ILE A 315 22.62 -17.44 -22.11
N TRP A 316 21.41 -16.90 -22.35
CA TRP A 316 20.18 -17.70 -22.33
C TRP A 316 19.08 -17.09 -23.22
N PRO A 317 19.22 -17.26 -24.57
CA PRO A 317 18.32 -16.65 -25.57
C PRO A 317 16.85 -17.02 -25.34
N ASP A 318 16.52 -18.31 -25.14
CA ASP A 318 15.14 -18.79 -24.96
C ASP A 318 14.41 -18.14 -23.79
N PHE A 319 15.12 -17.71 -22.76
CA PHE A 319 14.57 -17.00 -21.63
C PHE A 319 14.34 -15.52 -21.98
N VAL A 320 15.33 -14.88 -22.60
CA VAL A 320 15.29 -13.46 -22.96
C VAL A 320 14.20 -13.18 -23.99
N ASP A 321 14.04 -14.03 -24.99
CA ASP A 321 13.02 -13.90 -26.04
C ASP A 321 11.57 -13.94 -25.50
N ARG A 322 11.37 -14.45 -24.29
CA ARG A 322 10.06 -14.53 -23.63
C ARG A 322 9.78 -13.38 -22.66
N LEU A 323 10.77 -12.54 -22.39
CA LEU A 323 10.61 -11.40 -21.50
C LEU A 323 9.82 -10.28 -22.19
N PRO A 324 9.08 -9.45 -21.43
CA PRO A 324 8.51 -8.21 -21.96
C PRO A 324 9.59 -7.26 -22.48
N GLU A 325 9.33 -6.58 -23.60
CA GLU A 325 10.28 -5.65 -24.22
C GLU A 325 10.80 -4.53 -23.30
N ASN A 326 9.95 -4.11 -22.35
CA ASN A 326 10.24 -2.99 -21.46
C ASN A 326 10.80 -3.39 -20.08
N ILE A 327 11.03 -4.70 -19.82
CA ILE A 327 11.53 -5.12 -18.51
C ILE A 327 13.01 -4.74 -18.34
N GLY A 328 13.33 -4.12 -17.20
CA GLY A 328 14.73 -3.80 -16.89
C GLY A 328 15.55 -5.06 -16.60
N ILE A 329 16.70 -5.22 -17.26
CA ILE A 329 17.63 -6.32 -17.01
C ILE A 329 18.89 -5.79 -16.34
N THR A 330 19.35 -6.47 -15.28
CA THR A 330 20.67 -6.27 -14.68
C THR A 330 21.43 -7.60 -14.72
N VAL A 331 22.58 -7.61 -15.36
CA VAL A 331 23.45 -8.79 -15.42
C VAL A 331 24.34 -8.83 -14.19
N ILE A 332 24.34 -9.96 -13.50
CA ILE A 332 25.16 -10.19 -12.31
C ILE A 332 26.19 -11.27 -12.62
N ARG A 333 27.45 -10.86 -12.77
CA ARG A 333 28.56 -11.80 -12.83
C ARG A 333 28.99 -12.16 -11.41
N ASN A 334 28.62 -13.37 -11.03
CA ASN A 334 28.89 -13.90 -9.69
C ASN A 334 30.24 -14.67 -9.66
N LYS A 335 30.72 -14.96 -8.46
CA LYS A 335 31.97 -15.67 -8.15
C LYS A 335 33.24 -14.86 -8.50
N ALA A 336 33.15 -13.53 -8.37
CA ALA A 336 34.32 -12.66 -8.59
C ALA A 336 35.49 -12.95 -7.62
N ASP A 337 35.23 -13.63 -6.50
CA ASP A 337 36.24 -14.18 -5.60
C ASP A 337 37.12 -15.26 -6.23
N GLN A 338 36.64 -15.91 -7.29
CA GLN A 338 37.36 -16.97 -8.03
C GLN A 338 37.95 -16.46 -9.35
N THR A 339 37.30 -15.49 -10.01
CA THR A 339 37.79 -14.96 -11.30
C THR A 339 38.78 -13.82 -11.15
N GLY A 340 38.84 -13.17 -9.97
CA GLY A 340 39.69 -11.99 -9.75
C GLY A 340 39.19 -10.73 -10.48
N GLU A 341 37.97 -10.73 -11.03
CA GLU A 341 37.39 -9.59 -11.69
C GLU A 341 37.16 -8.40 -10.72
N PRO A 342 37.30 -7.14 -11.18
CA PRO A 342 37.03 -5.99 -10.35
C PRO A 342 35.57 -5.95 -9.96
N LEU A 343 35.30 -5.76 -8.65
CA LEU A 343 33.96 -5.70 -8.08
C LEU A 343 33.27 -4.35 -8.41
N GLY A 344 31.94 -4.38 -8.46
CA GLY A 344 31.10 -3.19 -8.58
C GLY A 344 30.33 -3.07 -9.89
N ILE A 345 29.76 -1.89 -10.12
CA ILE A 345 28.90 -1.59 -11.28
C ILE A 345 29.77 -1.17 -12.46
N CYS A 346 29.48 -1.74 -13.63
CA CYS A 346 30.06 -1.35 -14.90
C CYS A 346 28.98 -0.67 -15.76
N HIS A 347 29.11 0.64 -15.96
CA HIS A 347 28.12 1.44 -16.70
C HIS A 347 28.44 1.54 -18.23
N VAL A 348 29.34 0.75 -18.74
CA VAL A 348 29.84 0.92 -20.11
C VAL A 348 28.83 0.51 -21.18
N ASN A 349 27.87 -0.37 -20.83
CA ASN A 349 26.85 -0.86 -21.80
C ASN A 349 25.49 -1.07 -21.11
N GLN A 350 24.40 -1.01 -21.88
CA GLN A 350 23.11 -1.59 -21.47
C GLN A 350 23.07 -3.05 -21.93
N PRO A 351 22.64 -4.01 -21.10
CA PRO A 351 22.16 -3.85 -19.73
C PRO A 351 23.28 -3.57 -18.70
N THR A 352 22.91 -2.96 -17.55
CA THR A 352 23.86 -2.72 -16.45
C THR A 352 24.47 -4.03 -15.98
N LEU A 353 25.81 -4.04 -15.85
CA LEU A 353 26.60 -5.19 -15.41
C LEU A 353 27.14 -4.95 -14.00
N ILE A 354 26.90 -5.90 -13.08
CA ILE A 354 27.43 -5.85 -11.72
C ILE A 354 28.28 -7.10 -11.46
N ARG A 355 29.51 -6.90 -10.99
CA ARG A 355 30.41 -8.01 -10.58
C ARG A 355 30.42 -8.11 -9.07
N LEU A 356 30.13 -9.30 -8.56
CA LEU A 356 30.07 -9.57 -7.12
C LEU A 356 30.45 -11.00 -6.77
N SER A 357 30.65 -11.26 -5.50
CA SER A 357 30.67 -12.61 -4.94
C SER A 357 29.53 -12.76 -3.93
N ALA A 358 28.51 -13.47 -4.30
CA ALA A 358 27.38 -13.77 -3.42
C ALA A 358 27.80 -14.61 -2.21
N LYS A 359 28.86 -15.40 -2.32
CA LYS A 359 29.39 -16.24 -1.23
C LYS A 359 30.09 -15.43 -0.15
N THR A 360 30.88 -14.43 -0.54
CA THR A 360 31.66 -13.59 0.40
C THR A 360 30.97 -12.29 0.77
N GLY A 361 29.86 -11.94 0.06
CA GLY A 361 29.15 -10.67 0.23
C GLY A 361 29.79 -9.48 -0.47
N HIS A 362 30.97 -9.62 -1.05
CA HIS A 362 31.67 -8.51 -1.71
C HIS A 362 30.94 -8.09 -3.00
N GLY A 363 30.69 -6.78 -3.14
CA GLY A 363 29.98 -6.20 -4.27
C GLY A 363 28.46 -6.25 -4.18
N VAL A 364 27.88 -6.88 -3.14
CA VAL A 364 26.42 -6.95 -2.93
C VAL A 364 25.84 -5.56 -2.59
N ASP A 365 26.59 -4.71 -1.89
CA ASP A 365 26.13 -3.34 -1.60
C ASP A 365 25.98 -2.49 -2.86
N ALA A 366 26.82 -2.72 -3.88
CA ALA A 366 26.63 -2.07 -5.18
C ALA A 366 25.32 -2.50 -5.88
N LEU A 367 24.94 -3.78 -5.75
CA LEU A 367 23.64 -4.25 -6.23
C LEU A 367 22.48 -3.64 -5.45
N ARG A 368 22.57 -3.57 -4.11
CA ARG A 368 21.54 -2.92 -3.27
C ARG A 368 21.33 -1.47 -3.68
N GLN A 369 22.41 -0.72 -3.84
CA GLN A 369 22.36 0.67 -4.28
C GLN A 369 21.74 0.81 -5.66
N HIS A 370 22.14 -0.05 -6.61
CA HIS A 370 21.57 -0.07 -7.96
C HIS A 370 20.05 -0.35 -7.96
N LEU A 371 19.57 -1.29 -7.15
CA LEU A 371 18.14 -1.58 -7.04
C LEU A 371 17.36 -0.38 -6.50
N LYS A 372 17.88 0.31 -5.49
CA LYS A 372 17.28 1.56 -4.99
C LYS A 372 17.21 2.63 -6.08
N GLU A 373 18.29 2.84 -6.82
CA GLU A 373 18.36 3.81 -7.92
C GLU A 373 17.37 3.49 -9.04
N CYS A 374 17.20 2.20 -9.40
CA CYS A 374 16.23 1.78 -10.42
C CYS A 374 14.78 2.13 -10.07
N MET A 375 14.45 2.13 -8.78
CA MET A 375 13.12 2.51 -8.29
C MET A 375 13.01 4.00 -7.95
N GLY A 376 14.10 4.76 -8.06
CA GLY A 376 14.13 6.14 -7.59
C GLY A 376 13.98 6.26 -6.07
N PHE A 377 14.35 5.21 -5.30
CA PHE A 377 14.23 5.21 -3.85
C PHE A 377 15.37 6.01 -3.22
N ALA A 378 15.04 7.13 -2.62
CA ALA A 378 16.02 8.06 -2.02
C ALA A 378 16.47 7.69 -0.59
N GLY A 379 15.99 6.56 -0.04
CA GLY A 379 16.28 6.14 1.33
C GLY A 379 15.38 6.79 2.38
N ASN A 380 15.76 6.67 3.66
CA ASN A 380 14.95 7.15 4.78
C ASN A 380 14.80 8.68 4.76
N GLN A 381 13.65 9.17 4.29
CA GLN A 381 13.21 10.53 4.62
C GLN A 381 12.44 10.44 5.96
N GLU A 382 12.96 11.07 7.01
CA GLU A 382 12.20 11.27 8.24
C GLU A 382 10.96 12.11 7.90
N GLY A 383 9.76 11.55 8.13
CA GLY A 383 8.50 12.26 7.91
C GLY A 383 7.70 11.88 6.67
N GLY A 384 8.09 10.84 5.93
CA GLY A 384 7.34 10.38 4.75
C GLY A 384 6.02 9.67 5.10
N PHE A 385 5.01 9.86 4.29
CA PHE A 385 3.72 9.18 4.39
C PHE A 385 3.61 8.04 3.36
N MET A 386 2.67 7.09 3.58
CA MET A 386 2.34 6.06 2.58
C MET A 386 1.43 6.64 1.50
N ALA A 387 1.63 6.17 0.27
CA ALA A 387 0.74 6.48 -0.85
C ALA A 387 0.40 5.22 -1.66
N ARG A 388 -0.64 5.32 -2.47
CA ARG A 388 -1.12 4.24 -3.34
C ARG A 388 -1.14 4.69 -4.79
N ARG A 389 -1.18 3.75 -5.72
CA ARG A 389 -1.23 4.04 -7.15
C ARG A 389 -2.32 5.05 -7.52
N ARG A 390 -3.54 4.89 -6.96
CA ARG A 390 -4.63 5.83 -7.20
C ARG A 390 -4.31 7.28 -6.80
N HIS A 391 -3.50 7.46 -5.73
CA HIS A 391 -3.07 8.78 -5.29
C HIS A 391 -2.10 9.39 -6.30
N LEU A 392 -1.15 8.59 -6.80
CA LEU A 392 -0.20 9.05 -7.82
C LEU A 392 -0.93 9.42 -9.11
N ASP A 393 -1.89 8.60 -9.54
CA ASP A 393 -2.70 8.86 -10.75
C ASP A 393 -3.55 10.14 -10.59
N ALA A 394 -4.07 10.41 -9.39
CA ALA A 394 -4.82 11.65 -9.12
C ALA A 394 -3.91 12.89 -9.09
N LEU A 395 -2.72 12.78 -8.46
CA LEU A 395 -1.71 13.85 -8.44
C LEU A 395 -1.18 14.14 -9.85
N GLU A 396 -1.00 13.11 -10.69
CA GLU A 396 -0.59 13.27 -12.09
C GLU A 396 -1.63 14.05 -12.89
N ARG A 397 -2.89 13.61 -12.86
CA ARG A 397 -3.99 14.31 -13.55
C ARG A 397 -4.14 15.75 -13.07
N ALA A 398 -4.01 16.00 -11.77
CA ALA A 398 -4.03 17.36 -11.26
C ALA A 398 -2.89 18.20 -11.83
N ALA A 399 -1.67 17.65 -11.93
CA ALA A 399 -0.51 18.34 -12.51
C ALA A 399 -0.73 18.66 -13.99
N GLU A 400 -1.25 17.71 -14.79
CA GLU A 400 -1.55 17.94 -16.22
C GLU A 400 -2.51 19.12 -16.41
N HIS A 401 -3.56 19.23 -15.60
CA HIS A 401 -4.51 20.34 -15.68
C HIS A 401 -3.89 21.67 -15.25
N LEU A 402 -3.00 21.69 -14.25
CA LEU A 402 -2.29 22.91 -13.88
C LEU A 402 -1.32 23.36 -14.97
N ASP A 403 -0.63 22.43 -15.62
CA ASP A 403 0.27 22.74 -16.74
C ASP A 403 -0.51 23.31 -17.94
N ILE A 404 -1.70 22.75 -18.26
CA ILE A 404 -2.58 23.30 -19.28
C ILE A 404 -3.02 24.72 -18.91
N GLY A 405 -3.49 24.91 -17.67
CA GLY A 405 -3.90 26.22 -17.15
C GLY A 405 -2.80 27.25 -17.24
N GLN A 406 -1.56 26.90 -16.90
CA GLN A 406 -0.39 27.76 -17.02
C GLN A 406 -0.11 28.17 -18.47
N GLN A 407 -0.12 27.21 -19.40
CA GLN A 407 0.08 27.47 -20.83
C GLN A 407 -1.01 28.40 -21.40
N GLN A 408 -2.26 28.23 -20.99
CA GLN A 408 -3.37 29.09 -21.43
C GLN A 408 -3.26 30.52 -20.84
N LEU A 409 -2.83 30.63 -19.61
CA LEU A 409 -2.58 31.94 -18.99
C LEU A 409 -1.43 32.69 -19.70
N GLU A 410 -0.28 32.03 -19.87
CA GLU A 410 0.92 32.65 -20.47
C GLU A 410 0.76 32.95 -21.98
N GLY A 411 0.08 32.05 -22.73
CA GLY A 411 -0.07 32.17 -24.17
C GLY A 411 -1.21 33.08 -24.62
N TYR A 412 -2.31 33.07 -23.90
CA TYR A 412 -3.57 33.69 -24.37
C TYR A 412 -4.26 34.59 -23.34
N MET A 413 -3.70 34.72 -22.12
CA MET A 413 -4.34 35.42 -20.99
C MET A 413 -5.79 34.91 -20.73
N ALA A 414 -6.03 33.60 -20.94
CA ALA A 414 -7.34 32.99 -20.92
C ALA A 414 -7.75 32.62 -19.49
N GLY A 415 -8.22 33.61 -18.71
CA GLY A 415 -8.64 33.42 -17.31
C GLY A 415 -9.77 32.43 -17.14
N GLU A 416 -10.76 32.39 -18.05
CA GLU A 416 -11.88 31.42 -17.99
C GLU A 416 -11.41 29.97 -18.11
N ILE A 417 -10.44 29.70 -19.02
CA ILE A 417 -9.87 28.37 -19.19
C ILE A 417 -9.04 28.01 -17.94
N LEU A 418 -8.23 28.95 -17.43
CA LEU A 418 -7.49 28.73 -16.19
C LEU A 418 -8.42 28.38 -15.02
N ALA A 419 -9.53 29.09 -14.83
CA ALA A 419 -10.49 28.80 -13.77
C ALA A 419 -11.07 27.38 -13.86
N GLU A 420 -11.38 26.94 -15.08
CA GLU A 420 -11.88 25.57 -15.32
C GLU A 420 -10.80 24.51 -15.07
N GLU A 421 -9.55 24.74 -15.51
CA GLU A 421 -8.45 23.80 -15.24
C GLU A 421 -8.13 23.70 -13.75
N LEU A 422 -8.16 24.80 -13.01
CA LEU A 422 -8.03 24.82 -11.55
C LEU A 422 -9.15 24.01 -10.87
N ARG A 423 -10.38 24.13 -11.36
CA ARG A 423 -11.54 23.37 -10.84
C ARG A 423 -11.36 21.87 -11.05
N ILE A 424 -10.90 21.45 -12.24
CA ILE A 424 -10.67 20.04 -12.55
C ILE A 424 -9.50 19.49 -11.72
N ALA A 425 -8.39 20.22 -11.59
CA ALA A 425 -7.28 19.85 -10.74
C ALA A 425 -7.72 19.66 -9.27
N GLN A 426 -8.54 20.57 -8.75
CA GLN A 426 -9.14 20.43 -7.41
C GLN A 426 -9.97 19.16 -7.27
N GLN A 427 -10.79 18.80 -8.26
CA GLN A 427 -11.59 17.57 -8.23
C GLN A 427 -10.70 16.32 -8.11
N HIS A 428 -9.61 16.24 -8.88
CA HIS A 428 -8.68 15.12 -8.80
C HIS A 428 -7.98 15.02 -7.45
N LEU A 429 -7.62 16.15 -6.83
CA LEU A 429 -7.04 16.12 -5.48
C LEU A 429 -8.06 15.67 -4.42
N ASN A 430 -9.32 16.08 -4.55
CA ASN A 430 -10.40 15.69 -3.64
C ASN A 430 -10.75 14.19 -3.71
N GLU A 431 -10.52 13.52 -4.86
CA GLU A 431 -10.62 12.06 -4.98
C GLU A 431 -9.67 11.34 -4.02
N ILE A 432 -8.52 11.94 -3.68
CA ILE A 432 -7.52 11.33 -2.78
C ILE A 432 -8.08 11.17 -1.36
N THR A 433 -8.70 12.21 -0.82
CA THR A 433 -9.26 12.23 0.54
C THR A 433 -10.67 11.64 0.61
N GLY A 434 -11.33 11.48 -0.54
CA GLY A 434 -12.66 10.87 -0.66
C GLY A 434 -13.81 11.87 -0.59
N GLU A 435 -13.56 13.18 -0.71
CA GLU A 435 -14.62 14.20 -0.70
C GLU A 435 -15.58 14.05 -1.90
N PHE A 436 -15.06 13.53 -3.03
CA PHE A 436 -15.82 13.24 -4.24
C PHE A 436 -15.43 11.86 -4.78
N SER A 437 -15.90 10.79 -4.14
CA SER A 437 -15.65 9.42 -4.58
C SER A 437 -16.95 8.74 -4.99
N SER A 438 -16.89 7.90 -6.04
CA SER A 438 -18.03 7.07 -6.42
C SER A 438 -18.17 5.89 -5.46
N ASP A 439 -19.40 5.39 -5.24
CA ASP A 439 -19.67 4.20 -4.43
C ASP A 439 -18.89 2.97 -4.91
N ASP A 440 -18.66 2.83 -6.22
CA ASP A 440 -17.87 1.74 -6.81
C ASP A 440 -16.39 1.81 -6.39
N LEU A 441 -15.81 3.01 -6.29
CA LEU A 441 -14.44 3.20 -5.82
C LEU A 441 -14.32 2.84 -4.34
N LEU A 442 -15.23 3.32 -3.50
CA LEU A 442 -15.29 2.98 -2.08
C LEU A 442 -15.43 1.47 -1.89
N GLY A 443 -16.35 0.84 -2.61
CA GLY A 443 -16.55 -0.60 -2.59
C GLY A 443 -15.29 -1.39 -2.90
N ARG A 444 -14.50 -0.99 -3.91
CA ARG A 444 -13.23 -1.63 -4.27
C ARG A 444 -12.15 -1.45 -3.20
N ILE A 445 -12.01 -0.25 -2.64
CA ILE A 445 -11.01 0.04 -1.61
C ILE A 445 -11.30 -0.81 -0.38
N PHE A 446 -12.53 -0.77 0.16
CA PHE A 446 -12.86 -1.47 1.39
C PHE A 446 -12.95 -2.99 1.22
N SER A 447 -13.32 -3.51 0.04
CA SER A 447 -13.33 -4.95 -0.21
C SER A 447 -11.93 -5.61 -0.12
N SER A 448 -10.86 -4.82 -0.26
CA SER A 448 -9.48 -5.31 -0.10
C SER A 448 -9.03 -5.41 1.36
N PHE A 449 -9.83 -4.92 2.32
CA PHE A 449 -9.48 -4.93 3.73
C PHE A 449 -9.85 -6.28 4.38
N CYS A 450 -9.24 -6.56 5.54
CA CYS A 450 -9.62 -7.73 6.33
C CYS A 450 -11.03 -7.58 6.94
N ILE A 451 -11.74 -8.70 7.12
CA ILE A 451 -13.00 -8.74 7.86
C ILE A 451 -12.71 -8.37 9.33
N GLY A 452 -13.52 -7.48 9.90
CA GLY A 452 -13.36 -7.03 11.29
C GLY A 452 -12.65 -5.67 11.45
N LYS A 453 -12.32 -5.05 10.30
CA LYS A 453 -11.69 -3.72 10.24
C LYS A 453 -12.50 -2.75 9.41
#